data_7dae1176157bf5ab5514dc8f7dc06559
#
_entry.id   7dae1176157bf5ab5514dc8f7dc06559
#
_cell.length_a   1.000
_cell.length_b   1.000
_cell.length_c   1.000
_cell.angle_alpha   90.00
_cell.angle_beta   90.00
_cell.angle_gamma   90.00
#
_symmetry.space_group_name_H-M   'P 1'
#
loop_
_entity.id
_entity.type
_entity.pdbx_description
1 polymer ?
#
loop_
_entity_poly.entity_id
_entity_poly.type
_entity_poly.pdbx_seq_one_letter_code
_entity_poly.pdbx_strand_id
1 'polypeptide(L)'
;DSKVGIAGKVSLGIQSLAVNKLGNSTVGYLKSLGSGQANNIIDGDSTVAQKIVAEAIGQVSQARGRVGTFQRNIVGATIRSLNVAMENTSAATSIIRDSDFASETAALTRSQILVSSSTNILSLANQSPNSALQLLG
;
A
#
# COMPACT_ATOMS: atom_id res chain seq x y z
N ASP A 1 9.08 -12.45 6.12
CA ASP A 1 7.76 -12.95 6.57
C ASP A 1 6.84 -11.76 6.81
N SER A 2 6.06 -11.44 5.79
CA SER A 2 4.99 -10.44 5.88
C SER A 2 3.88 -11.00 6.78
N LYS A 3 4.04 -10.84 8.08
CA LYS A 3 2.97 -11.13 9.04
C LYS A 3 1.86 -10.11 8.80
N VAL A 4 0.85 -10.50 8.04
CA VAL A 4 -0.46 -9.82 8.03
C VAL A 4 -1.08 -10.06 9.40
N GLY A 5 -0.59 -9.32 10.39
CA GLY A 5 -1.13 -9.34 11.73
C GLY A 5 -2.55 -8.74 11.73
N ILE A 6 -3.35 -9.14 12.71
CA ILE A 6 -4.71 -8.61 12.97
C ILE A 6 -4.68 -7.06 13.04
N ALA A 7 -3.55 -6.48 13.46
CA ALA A 7 -3.33 -5.03 13.52
C ALA A 7 -3.38 -4.31 12.15
N GLY A 8 -3.21 -5.03 11.04
CA GLY A 8 -3.33 -4.46 9.69
C GLY A 8 -4.71 -4.61 9.05
N LYS A 9 -5.66 -5.26 9.74
CA LYS A 9 -7.02 -5.46 9.24
C LYS A 9 -7.95 -4.44 9.88
N VAL A 10 -8.55 -3.60 9.06
CA VAL A 10 -9.62 -2.70 9.48
C VAL A 10 -10.93 -3.24 8.92
N SER A 11 -11.88 -3.55 9.81
CA SER A 11 -13.19 -4.07 9.45
C SER A 11 -14.29 -3.06 9.80
N LEU A 12 -15.27 -2.94 8.92
CA LEU A 12 -16.47 -2.15 9.14
C LEU A 12 -17.68 -3.08 9.23
N GLY A 13 -18.33 -3.08 10.39
CA GLY A 13 -19.63 -3.73 10.54
C GLY A 13 -20.72 -2.91 9.85
N ILE A 14 -21.30 -3.45 8.79
CA ILE A 14 -22.46 -2.86 8.10
C ILE A 14 -23.67 -3.71 8.43
N GLN A 15 -24.76 -3.05 8.88
CA GLN A 15 -26.02 -3.71 9.07
C GLN A 15 -26.55 -4.21 7.72
N SER A 16 -27.17 -5.39 7.71
CA SER A 16 -27.77 -5.94 6.50
C SER A 16 -28.84 -5.03 5.93
N LEU A 17 -28.70 -4.65 4.67
CA LEU A 17 -29.67 -3.86 3.91
C LEU A 17 -30.65 -4.73 3.13
N ALA A 18 -30.85 -5.98 3.55
CA ALA A 18 -31.84 -6.86 2.96
C ALA A 18 -33.25 -6.34 3.25
N VAL A 19 -34.19 -6.55 2.33
CA VAL A 19 -35.58 -6.06 2.38
C VAL A 19 -36.32 -6.52 3.66
N ASN A 20 -35.97 -7.67 4.21
CA ASN A 20 -36.51 -8.21 5.45
C ASN A 20 -35.86 -7.61 6.72
N LYS A 21 -34.86 -6.76 6.59
CA LYS A 21 -34.14 -6.10 7.68
C LYS A 21 -34.30 -4.58 7.65
N LEU A 22 -34.66 -4.01 6.49
CA LEU A 22 -34.98 -2.60 6.37
C LEU A 22 -36.34 -2.27 6.96
N GLY A 23 -36.35 -1.29 7.84
CA GLY A 23 -37.52 -0.96 8.68
C GLY A 23 -37.27 -1.30 10.14
N ASN A 24 -38.32 -1.25 10.94
CA ASN A 24 -38.26 -1.59 12.36
C ASN A 24 -39.55 -2.31 12.82
N SER A 25 -39.53 -2.83 14.04
CA SER A 25 -40.66 -3.54 14.61
C SER A 25 -41.91 -2.65 14.91
N THR A 26 -41.71 -1.33 15.00
CA THR A 26 -42.75 -0.38 15.33
C THR A 26 -43.56 0.06 14.11
N VAL A 27 -42.88 0.28 12.99
CA VAL A 27 -43.47 0.78 11.74
C VAL A 27 -43.72 -0.36 10.74
N GLY A 28 -42.89 -1.40 10.80
CA GLY A 28 -42.87 -2.52 9.87
C GLY A 28 -41.59 -2.60 9.06
N TYR A 29 -41.44 -3.68 8.34
CA TYR A 29 -40.29 -3.94 7.47
C TYR A 29 -40.66 -3.75 6.00
N LEU A 30 -39.68 -3.37 5.18
CA LEU A 30 -39.88 -3.12 3.75
C LEU A 30 -40.48 -4.36 3.03
N LYS A 31 -40.19 -5.58 3.53
CA LYS A 31 -40.73 -6.82 3.03
C LYS A 31 -42.29 -6.84 3.15
N SER A 32 -42.86 -6.19 4.18
CA SER A 32 -44.34 -6.20 4.42
C SER A 32 -45.14 -5.38 3.41
N LEU A 33 -44.46 -4.61 2.53
CA LEU A 33 -45.09 -3.86 1.44
C LEU A 33 -45.31 -4.72 0.18
N GLY A 34 -44.77 -5.94 0.17
CA GLY A 34 -44.94 -6.86 -0.96
C GLY A 34 -46.36 -7.38 -1.09
N SER A 35 -46.70 -7.86 -2.28
CA SER A 35 -48.01 -8.47 -2.56
C SER A 35 -48.32 -9.62 -1.58
N GLY A 36 -49.52 -9.66 -1.05
CA GLY A 36 -49.98 -10.67 -0.09
C GLY A 36 -49.43 -10.49 1.33
N GLN A 37 -48.80 -9.36 1.64
CA GLN A 37 -48.33 -9.01 2.98
C GLN A 37 -49.28 -8.02 3.67
N ALA A 38 -49.15 -7.88 5.00
CA ALA A 38 -50.07 -7.10 5.83
C ALA A 38 -50.15 -5.60 5.47
N ASN A 39 -49.06 -5.02 4.96
CA ASN A 39 -48.99 -3.60 4.58
C ASN A 39 -48.79 -3.44 3.07
N ASN A 40 -49.41 -4.31 2.25
CA ASN A 40 -49.23 -4.25 0.81
C ASN A 40 -49.70 -2.88 0.26
N ILE A 41 -49.07 -2.42 -0.84
CA ILE A 41 -49.30 -1.08 -1.40
C ILE A 41 -50.70 -0.96 -2.04
N ILE A 42 -51.32 -2.07 -2.41
CA ILE A 42 -52.61 -2.09 -3.16
C ILE A 42 -53.79 -1.95 -2.21
N ASP A 43 -53.80 -2.74 -1.15
CA ASP A 43 -54.96 -2.83 -0.21
C ASP A 43 -54.61 -2.33 1.20
N GLY A 44 -53.32 -2.01 1.45
CA GLY A 44 -52.84 -1.56 2.76
C GLY A 44 -52.92 -0.05 2.96
N ASP A 45 -52.57 0.39 4.18
CA ASP A 45 -52.52 1.82 4.53
C ASP A 45 -51.30 2.48 3.91
N SER A 46 -51.52 3.39 2.96
CA SER A 46 -50.47 4.15 2.29
C SER A 46 -49.63 5.01 3.23
N THR A 47 -50.23 5.44 4.37
CA THR A 47 -49.51 6.21 5.41
C THR A 47 -48.47 5.35 6.11
N VAL A 48 -48.81 4.09 6.41
CA VAL A 48 -47.88 3.12 6.98
C VAL A 48 -46.81 2.77 5.98
N ALA A 49 -47.16 2.56 4.72
CA ALA A 49 -46.21 2.29 3.64
C ALA A 49 -45.18 3.42 3.50
N GLN A 50 -45.60 4.68 3.51
CA GLN A 50 -44.72 5.83 3.47
C GLN A 50 -43.74 5.86 4.66
N LYS A 51 -44.22 5.57 5.88
CA LYS A 51 -43.36 5.52 7.07
C LYS A 51 -42.28 4.40 6.96
N ILE A 52 -42.68 3.23 6.48
CA ILE A 52 -41.74 2.11 6.25
C ILE A 52 -40.68 2.49 5.25
N VAL A 53 -41.07 3.10 4.14
CA VAL A 53 -40.10 3.55 3.10
C VAL A 53 -39.19 4.65 3.63
N ALA A 54 -39.71 5.63 4.35
CA ALA A 54 -38.93 6.70 4.95
C ALA A 54 -37.87 6.15 5.93
N GLU A 55 -38.27 5.20 6.79
CA GLU A 55 -37.37 4.52 7.72
C GLU A 55 -36.26 3.74 6.96
N ALA A 56 -36.65 2.98 5.93
CA ALA A 56 -35.68 2.25 5.09
C ALA A 56 -34.68 3.18 4.40
N ILE A 57 -35.12 4.32 3.85
CA ILE A 57 -34.24 5.32 3.25
C ILE A 57 -33.29 5.90 4.30
N GLY A 58 -33.79 6.19 5.51
CA GLY A 58 -32.97 6.65 6.63
C GLY A 58 -31.86 5.68 6.98
N GLN A 59 -32.19 4.39 7.09
CA GLN A 59 -31.22 3.33 7.38
C GLN A 59 -30.16 3.16 6.27
N VAL A 60 -30.57 3.19 5.01
CA VAL A 60 -29.64 3.15 3.86
C VAL A 60 -28.72 4.38 3.86
N SER A 61 -29.28 5.57 4.11
CA SER A 61 -28.50 6.81 4.17
C SER A 61 -27.47 6.78 5.30
N GLN A 62 -27.85 6.26 6.47
CA GLN A 62 -26.95 6.06 7.60
C GLN A 62 -25.83 5.05 7.27
N ALA A 63 -26.17 3.93 6.62
CA ALA A 63 -25.18 2.94 6.20
C ALA A 63 -24.18 3.54 5.19
N ARG A 64 -24.66 4.31 4.20
CA ARG A 64 -23.82 5.05 3.27
C ARG A 64 -22.91 6.06 3.96
N GLY A 65 -23.42 6.78 4.96
CA GLY A 65 -22.64 7.72 5.76
C GLY A 65 -21.51 7.00 6.50
N ARG A 66 -21.77 5.85 7.12
CA ARG A 66 -20.75 5.04 7.80
C ARG A 66 -19.67 4.55 6.83
N VAL A 67 -20.06 4.04 5.66
CA VAL A 67 -19.11 3.61 4.62
C VAL A 67 -18.26 4.80 4.13
N GLY A 68 -18.89 5.95 3.85
CA GLY A 68 -18.18 7.15 3.41
C GLY A 68 -17.18 7.67 4.45
N THR A 69 -17.55 7.67 5.73
CA THR A 69 -16.65 8.05 6.82
C THR A 69 -15.49 7.07 6.96
N PHE A 70 -15.75 5.78 6.88
CA PHE A 70 -14.73 4.73 6.90
C PHE A 70 -13.74 4.91 5.74
N GLN A 71 -14.26 5.08 4.53
CA GLN A 71 -13.44 5.26 3.34
C GLN A 71 -12.55 6.51 3.45
N ARG A 72 -13.11 7.62 3.88
CA ARG A 72 -12.37 8.89 3.97
C ARG A 72 -11.34 8.89 5.09
N ASN A 73 -11.71 8.44 6.28
CA ASN A 73 -10.87 8.59 7.45
C ASN A 73 -9.90 7.43 7.63
N ILE A 74 -10.34 6.20 7.43
CA ILE A 74 -9.54 5.01 7.73
C ILE A 74 -8.76 4.58 6.49
N VAL A 75 -9.43 4.34 5.37
CA VAL A 75 -8.76 3.91 4.15
C VAL A 75 -7.79 4.99 3.67
N GLY A 76 -8.22 6.27 3.68
CA GLY A 76 -7.35 7.39 3.32
C GLY A 76 -6.13 7.53 4.22
N ALA A 77 -6.29 7.35 5.53
CA ALA A 77 -5.16 7.36 6.47
C ALA A 77 -4.20 6.19 6.24
N THR A 78 -4.73 5.00 6.02
CA THR A 78 -3.93 3.80 5.72
C THR A 78 -3.12 3.96 4.44
N ILE A 79 -3.73 4.49 3.37
CA ILE A 79 -3.02 4.75 2.10
C ILE A 79 -1.87 5.73 2.32
N ARG A 80 -2.09 6.82 3.06
CA ARG A 80 -1.01 7.78 3.38
C ARG A 80 0.12 7.13 4.16
N SER A 81 -0.20 6.34 5.17
CA SER A 81 0.79 5.62 5.97
C SER A 81 1.61 4.63 5.13
N LEU A 82 0.96 3.89 4.23
CA LEU A 82 1.63 2.97 3.31
C LEU A 82 2.53 3.71 2.32
N ASN A 83 2.10 4.86 1.80
CA ASN A 83 2.93 5.66 0.90
C ASN A 83 4.20 6.15 1.60
N VAL A 84 4.10 6.64 2.84
CA VAL A 84 5.27 7.04 3.64
C VAL A 84 6.20 5.85 3.93
N ALA A 85 5.63 4.68 4.26
CA ALA A 85 6.42 3.46 4.47
C ALA A 85 7.15 3.02 3.19
N MET A 86 6.50 3.13 2.04
CA MET A 86 7.09 2.82 0.74
C MET A 86 8.22 3.80 0.37
N GLU A 87 8.02 5.09 0.62
CA GLU A 87 9.05 6.12 0.42
C GLU A 87 10.27 5.88 1.30
N ASN A 88 10.06 5.60 2.60
CA ASN A 88 11.16 5.29 3.52
C ASN A 88 11.91 4.02 3.11
N THR A 89 11.20 2.98 2.64
CA THR A 89 11.82 1.74 2.16
C THR A 89 12.62 1.99 0.88
N SER A 90 12.09 2.79 -0.05
CA SER A 90 12.78 3.18 -1.27
C SER A 90 14.04 3.98 -0.97
N ALA A 91 13.96 4.97 -0.06
CA ALA A 91 15.10 5.75 0.37
C ALA A 91 16.18 4.88 1.02
N ALA A 92 15.80 3.97 1.92
CA ALA A 92 16.74 3.04 2.53
C ALA A 92 17.42 2.13 1.51
N THR A 93 16.67 1.64 0.51
CA THR A 93 17.23 0.83 -0.58
C THR A 93 18.23 1.63 -1.43
N SER A 94 17.92 2.90 -1.72
CA SER A 94 18.82 3.79 -2.45
C SER A 94 20.13 4.04 -1.68
N ILE A 95 20.04 4.30 -0.37
CA ILE A 95 21.23 4.51 0.48
C ILE A 95 22.14 3.27 0.46
N ILE A 96 21.57 2.07 0.60
CA ILE A 96 22.34 0.82 0.56
C ILE A 96 23.01 0.66 -0.81
N ARG A 97 22.26 0.83 -1.89
CA ARG A 97 22.78 0.69 -3.25
C ARG A 97 23.89 1.69 -3.57
N ASP A 98 23.70 2.94 -3.19
CA ASP A 98 24.68 4.01 -3.44
C ASP A 98 25.95 3.80 -2.62
N SER A 99 25.83 3.30 -1.37
CA SER A 99 26.99 2.94 -0.55
C SER A 99 27.78 1.77 -1.15
N ASP A 100 27.10 0.73 -1.62
CA ASP A 100 27.73 -0.41 -2.26
C ASP A 100 28.42 0.00 -3.56
N PHE A 101 27.80 0.85 -4.37
CA PHE A 101 28.38 1.36 -5.61
C PHE A 101 29.63 2.20 -5.36
N ALA A 102 29.63 3.08 -4.36
CA ALA A 102 30.78 3.88 -4.00
C ALA A 102 31.95 3.02 -3.52
N SER A 103 31.68 2.01 -2.70
CA SER A 103 32.69 1.04 -2.23
C SER A 103 33.31 0.26 -3.39
N GLU A 104 32.49 -0.25 -4.30
CA GLU A 104 32.94 -1.01 -5.45
C GLU A 104 33.75 -0.15 -6.43
N THR A 105 33.31 1.09 -6.67
CA THR A 105 34.03 2.04 -7.51
C THR A 105 35.42 2.38 -6.93
N ALA A 106 35.51 2.55 -5.61
CA ALA A 106 36.79 2.79 -4.94
C ALA A 106 37.71 1.57 -5.03
N ALA A 107 37.18 0.35 -4.89
CA ALA A 107 37.94 -0.89 -5.06
C ALA A 107 38.45 -1.06 -6.50
N LEU A 108 37.60 -0.77 -7.50
CA LEU A 108 37.94 -0.81 -8.91
C LEU A 108 39.06 0.18 -9.22
N THR A 109 38.92 1.44 -8.78
CA THR A 109 39.95 2.49 -8.99
C THR A 109 41.27 2.10 -8.36
N ARG A 110 41.26 1.56 -7.14
CA ARG A 110 42.44 1.05 -6.46
C ARG A 110 43.13 -0.05 -7.28
N SER A 111 42.35 -1.00 -7.78
CA SER A 111 42.87 -2.10 -8.61
C SER A 111 43.49 -1.58 -9.91
N GLN A 112 42.86 -0.61 -10.57
CA GLN A 112 43.40 0.01 -11.79
C GLN A 112 44.71 0.74 -11.52
N ILE A 113 44.83 1.49 -10.43
CA ILE A 113 46.07 2.16 -10.02
C ILE A 113 47.17 1.13 -9.75
N LEU A 114 46.86 0.04 -9.05
CA LEU A 114 47.83 -1.02 -8.76
C LEU A 114 48.34 -1.69 -10.04
N VAL A 115 47.44 -2.00 -10.98
CA VAL A 115 47.83 -2.57 -12.29
C VAL A 115 48.73 -1.60 -13.06
N SER A 116 48.37 -0.33 -13.16
CA SER A 116 49.16 0.69 -13.83
C SER A 116 50.54 0.87 -13.18
N SER A 117 50.60 0.92 -11.86
CA SER A 117 51.85 1.03 -11.12
C SER A 117 52.74 -0.20 -11.32
N SER A 118 52.14 -1.40 -11.27
CA SER A 118 52.89 -2.66 -11.48
C SER A 118 53.47 -2.75 -12.89
N THR A 119 52.73 -2.33 -13.91
CA THR A 119 53.23 -2.32 -15.30
C THR A 119 54.37 -1.31 -15.48
N ASN A 120 54.24 -0.13 -14.84
CA ASN A 120 55.33 0.88 -14.89
C ASN A 120 56.59 0.38 -14.17
N ILE A 121 56.44 -0.23 -12.99
CA ILE A 121 57.59 -0.82 -12.26
C ILE A 121 58.22 -1.95 -13.06
N LEU A 122 57.42 -2.83 -13.70
CA LEU A 122 57.92 -3.90 -14.53
C LEU A 122 58.68 -3.38 -15.75
N SER A 123 58.20 -2.31 -16.40
CA SER A 123 58.89 -1.64 -17.49
C SER A 123 60.22 -1.08 -17.03
N LEU A 124 60.29 -0.40 -15.89
CA LEU A 124 61.50 0.14 -15.32
C LEU A 124 62.52 -0.96 -14.93
N ALA A 125 62.01 -2.05 -14.33
CA ALA A 125 62.81 -3.22 -13.97
C ALA A 125 63.45 -3.89 -15.20
N ASN A 126 62.73 -3.95 -16.32
CA ASN A 126 63.24 -4.49 -17.57
C ASN A 126 64.26 -3.56 -18.26
N GLN A 127 64.23 -2.27 -17.99
CA GLN A 127 65.22 -1.33 -18.51
C GLN A 127 66.56 -1.36 -17.73
N SER A 128 66.52 -1.67 -16.44
CA SER A 128 67.69 -1.72 -15.57
C SER A 128 68.81 -2.66 -16.08
N PRO A 129 68.57 -3.89 -16.54
CA PRO A 129 69.59 -4.77 -17.10
C PRO A 129 70.14 -4.24 -18.38
N ASN A 130 69.38 -3.59 -19.24
CA ASN A 130 69.82 -3.02 -20.47
C ASN A 130 70.85 -1.83 -20.23
N SER A 131 70.54 -1.04 -19.19
CA SER A 131 71.50 0.04 -18.80
C SER A 131 72.76 -0.51 -18.22
N ALA A 132 72.74 -1.62 -17.48
CA ALA A 132 73.91 -2.31 -16.99
C ALA A 132 74.82 -2.89 -18.15
N LEU A 133 74.13 -3.45 -19.16
CA LEU A 133 74.88 -3.95 -20.38
C LEU A 133 75.55 -2.83 -21.16
N GLN A 134 74.94 -1.64 -21.24
CA GLN A 134 75.53 -0.49 -21.91
C GLN A 134 76.72 0.08 -21.16
N LEU A 135 76.87 -0.15 -19.88
CA LEU A 135 78.04 0.28 -19.10
C LEU A 135 79.20 -0.72 -19.11
N LEU A 136 78.90 -1.94 -19.52
CA LEU A 136 79.92 -3.01 -19.58
C LEU A 136 80.58 -3.17 -20.97
N GLY A 137 80.21 -2.39 -21.96
CA GLY A 137 80.80 -2.37 -23.29
C GLY A 137 79.88 -2.80 -24.34
#